data_f46ae2a7d841d28c26743a867243d120
#
_entry.id   f46ae2a7d841d28c26743a867243d120
#
_cell.length_a   1.000
_cell.length_b   1.000
_cell.length_c   1.000
_cell.angle_alpha   90.00
_cell.angle_beta   90.00
_cell.angle_gamma   90.00
#
_symmetry.space_group_name_H-M   'P 1'
#
loop_
_entity.id
_entity.type
_entity.pdbx_description
1 polymer ?
#
loop_
_entity_poly.entity_id
_entity_poly.type
_entity_poly.pdbx_seq_one_letter_code
_entity_poly.pdbx_strand_id
1 'polypeptide(L)'
;AAVAGGIPAVKTLREGLAGNEMTRLAGILNGTCNYILTTMEQTGQDFADVLAEAQHLGYAEAEPSFDVDGIDAAHKLTILAAIAFGQKPDFAAALVQGIRDVSAVDFTFANQLGFRIKLVGVAAPGQVPRMQTCLLPLSSQLAKVNGVLNAVEFYGEPVGSVLAIGPGAGGGATSS
;
A
#
# COMPACT_ATOMS: atom_id res chain seq x y z
N ALA A 1 4.88 1.54 -15.70
CA ALA A 1 3.82 1.17 -14.75
C ALA A 1 3.34 2.41 -14.03
N ALA A 2 2.02 2.61 -13.96
CA ALA A 2 1.46 3.72 -13.21
C ALA A 2 1.64 3.44 -11.72
N VAL A 3 2.36 4.31 -11.00
CA VAL A 3 2.50 4.21 -9.55
C VAL A 3 1.26 4.78 -8.90
N ALA A 4 0.54 3.96 -8.13
CA ALA A 4 -0.71 4.31 -7.44
C ALA A 4 -1.90 4.69 -8.38
N GLY A 5 -1.86 4.31 -9.64
CA GLY A 5 -2.98 4.45 -10.60
C GLY A 5 -3.52 5.87 -10.72
N GLY A 6 -4.78 6.08 -10.32
CA GLY A 6 -5.45 7.39 -10.36
C GLY A 6 -5.00 8.41 -9.32
N ILE A 7 -4.07 8.05 -8.42
CA ILE A 7 -3.47 9.01 -7.48
C ILE A 7 -2.30 9.70 -8.18
N PRO A 8 -2.26 11.04 -8.31
CA PRO A 8 -1.16 11.74 -8.95
C PRO A 8 0.09 11.82 -8.02
N ALA A 9 0.52 10.67 -7.47
CA ALA A 9 1.55 10.58 -6.44
C ALA A 9 2.90 11.15 -6.90
N VAL A 10 3.31 10.83 -8.14
CA VAL A 10 4.56 11.35 -8.72
C VAL A 10 4.48 12.87 -8.94
N LYS A 11 3.35 13.36 -9.45
CA LYS A 11 3.12 14.80 -9.66
C LYS A 11 3.08 15.55 -8.32
N THR A 12 2.41 14.97 -7.31
CA THR A 12 2.36 15.53 -5.95
C THR A 12 3.78 15.70 -5.39
N LEU A 13 4.65 14.69 -5.53
CA LEU A 13 6.04 14.79 -5.07
C LEU A 13 6.84 15.84 -5.85
N ARG A 14 6.74 15.82 -7.18
CA ARG A 14 7.60 16.65 -8.04
C ARG A 14 7.20 18.12 -8.09
N GLU A 15 5.90 18.40 -7.99
CA GLU A 15 5.34 19.73 -8.15
C GLU A 15 4.71 20.24 -6.85
N GLY A 16 3.75 19.50 -6.29
CA GLY A 16 2.98 19.94 -5.13
C GLY A 16 3.80 20.06 -3.85
N LEU A 17 4.80 19.19 -3.67
CA LEU A 17 5.64 19.14 -2.49
C LEU A 17 7.10 19.55 -2.76
N ALA A 18 7.40 20.12 -3.93
CA ALA A 18 8.76 20.45 -4.35
C ALA A 18 9.52 21.41 -3.40
N GLY A 19 8.79 22.23 -2.65
CA GLY A 19 9.37 23.15 -1.66
C GLY A 19 9.55 22.55 -0.26
N ASN A 20 9.32 21.24 -0.10
CA ASN A 20 9.39 20.56 1.20
C ASN A 20 10.53 19.55 1.24
N GLU A 21 11.18 19.43 2.39
CA GLU A 21 12.09 18.33 2.65
C GLU A 21 11.28 17.09 3.05
N MET A 22 11.32 16.06 2.19
CA MET A 22 10.57 14.82 2.44
C MET A 22 11.29 13.96 3.47
N THR A 23 10.59 13.65 4.58
CA THR A 23 11.14 12.90 5.72
C THR A 23 10.67 11.45 5.76
N ARG A 24 9.51 11.13 5.18
CA ARG A 24 8.96 9.78 5.16
C ARG A 24 7.88 9.64 4.09
N LEU A 25 7.73 8.41 3.59
CA LEU A 25 6.56 7.95 2.82
C LEU A 25 5.92 6.75 3.53
N ALA A 26 4.60 6.66 3.50
CA ALA A 26 3.87 5.45 3.83
C ALA A 26 2.75 5.25 2.82
N GLY A 27 2.44 3.99 2.45
CA GLY A 27 1.38 3.80 1.46
C GLY A 27 0.84 2.39 1.35
N ILE A 28 -0.43 2.31 0.97
CA ILE A 28 -1.12 1.11 0.50
C ILE A 28 -1.07 1.16 -1.03
N LEU A 29 -0.19 0.35 -1.64
CA LEU A 29 0.19 0.49 -3.04
C LEU A 29 -0.30 -0.65 -3.94
N ASN A 30 -1.06 -1.60 -3.37
CA ASN A 30 -1.68 -2.69 -4.12
C ASN A 30 -3.14 -2.87 -3.72
N GLY A 31 -4.04 -2.69 -4.70
CA GLY A 31 -5.49 -2.75 -4.49
C GLY A 31 -5.99 -4.18 -4.22
N THR A 32 -5.40 -5.19 -4.88
CA THR A 32 -5.74 -6.61 -4.69
C THR A 32 -5.49 -7.03 -3.24
N CYS A 33 -4.30 -6.76 -2.71
CA CYS A 33 -3.97 -7.04 -1.32
C CYS A 33 -4.88 -6.30 -0.34
N ASN A 34 -5.16 -5.01 -0.60
CA ASN A 34 -6.02 -4.24 0.27
C ASN A 34 -7.47 -4.75 0.26
N TYR A 35 -7.98 -5.20 -0.90
CA TYR A 35 -9.27 -5.86 -1.02
C TYR A 35 -9.32 -7.14 -0.18
N ILE A 36 -8.33 -8.03 -0.36
CA ILE A 36 -8.26 -9.31 0.36
C ILE A 36 -8.24 -9.07 1.87
N LEU A 37 -7.33 -8.25 2.38
CA LEU A 37 -7.23 -7.96 3.82
C LEU A 37 -8.49 -7.30 4.37
N THR A 38 -9.14 -6.41 3.59
CA THR A 38 -10.40 -5.78 4.00
C THR A 38 -11.53 -6.80 4.09
N THR A 39 -11.65 -7.69 3.11
CA THR A 39 -12.70 -8.72 3.08
C THR A 39 -12.50 -9.76 4.18
N MET A 40 -11.27 -10.23 4.40
CA MET A 40 -10.93 -11.13 5.52
C MET A 40 -11.33 -10.52 6.87
N GLU A 41 -11.03 -9.24 7.09
CA GLU A 41 -11.42 -8.53 8.33
C GLU A 41 -12.94 -8.45 8.50
N GLN A 42 -13.67 -8.18 7.43
CA GLN A 42 -15.13 -7.96 7.48
C GLN A 42 -15.94 -9.25 7.58
N THR A 43 -15.46 -10.33 6.96
CA THR A 43 -16.20 -11.59 6.84
C THR A 43 -15.71 -12.68 7.78
N GLY A 44 -14.45 -12.57 8.25
CA GLY A 44 -13.80 -13.64 9.02
C GLY A 44 -13.41 -14.85 8.18
N GLN A 45 -13.48 -14.76 6.85
CA GLN A 45 -13.05 -15.81 5.94
C GLN A 45 -11.52 -15.90 5.88
N ASP A 46 -11.00 -17.08 5.54
CA ASP A 46 -9.58 -17.32 5.37
C ASP A 46 -9.05 -16.76 4.04
N PHE A 47 -7.74 -16.55 3.97
CA PHE A 47 -7.05 -15.99 2.80
C PHE A 47 -7.39 -16.72 1.50
N ALA A 48 -7.44 -18.06 1.50
CA ALA A 48 -7.68 -18.85 0.30
C ALA A 48 -9.08 -18.61 -0.30
N ASP A 49 -10.10 -18.52 0.55
CA ASP A 49 -11.48 -18.30 0.13
C ASP A 49 -11.65 -16.88 -0.44
N VAL A 50 -11.10 -15.88 0.23
CA VAL A 50 -11.16 -14.48 -0.21
C VAL A 50 -10.35 -14.26 -1.50
N LEU A 51 -9.21 -14.94 -1.65
CA LEU A 51 -8.43 -14.89 -2.89
C LEU A 51 -9.23 -15.47 -4.07
N ALA A 52 -9.90 -16.61 -3.88
CA ALA A 52 -10.75 -17.20 -4.91
C ALA A 52 -11.91 -16.26 -5.31
N GLU A 53 -12.52 -15.59 -4.34
CA GLU A 53 -13.53 -14.56 -4.60
C GLU A 53 -12.95 -13.37 -5.39
N ALA A 54 -11.78 -12.87 -4.99
CA ALA A 54 -11.10 -11.79 -5.68
C ALA A 54 -10.77 -12.14 -7.15
N GLN A 55 -10.38 -13.38 -7.41
CA GLN A 55 -10.15 -13.89 -8.76
C GLN A 55 -11.46 -13.95 -9.58
N HIS A 56 -12.55 -14.43 -8.98
CA HIS A 56 -13.86 -14.47 -9.64
C HIS A 56 -14.38 -13.06 -10.00
N LEU A 57 -14.12 -12.08 -9.15
CA LEU A 57 -14.49 -10.68 -9.36
C LEU A 57 -13.53 -9.91 -10.30
N GLY A 58 -12.41 -10.54 -10.70
CA GLY A 58 -11.40 -9.91 -11.56
C GLY A 58 -10.48 -8.92 -10.85
N TYR A 59 -10.43 -8.95 -9.52
CA TYR A 59 -9.50 -8.13 -8.71
C TYR A 59 -8.13 -8.80 -8.54
N ALA A 60 -8.06 -10.12 -8.70
CA ALA A 60 -6.82 -10.88 -8.73
C ALA A 60 -6.74 -11.70 -10.01
N GLU A 61 -5.53 -11.83 -10.56
CA GLU A 61 -5.23 -12.68 -11.70
C GLU A 61 -5.17 -14.16 -11.28
N ALA A 62 -5.18 -15.09 -12.27
CA ALA A 62 -5.04 -16.52 -12.01
C ALA A 62 -3.71 -16.86 -11.30
N GLU A 63 -2.63 -16.13 -11.62
CA GLU A 63 -1.34 -16.20 -10.94
C GLU A 63 -1.12 -14.91 -10.13
N PRO A 64 -1.56 -14.85 -8.86
CA PRO A 64 -1.60 -13.63 -8.09
C PRO A 64 -0.32 -13.34 -7.30
N SER A 65 0.73 -14.17 -7.42
CA SER A 65 1.93 -14.11 -6.56
C SER A 65 2.60 -12.74 -6.58
N PHE A 66 2.64 -12.08 -7.75
CA PHE A 66 3.25 -10.76 -7.88
C PHE A 66 2.57 -9.70 -7.00
N ASP A 67 1.25 -9.84 -6.80
CA ASP A 67 0.47 -8.98 -5.91
C ASP A 67 0.58 -9.44 -4.46
N VAL A 68 0.16 -10.69 -4.17
CA VAL A 68 -0.04 -11.16 -2.79
C VAL A 68 1.27 -11.36 -2.02
N ASP A 69 2.40 -11.55 -2.72
CA ASP A 69 3.73 -11.59 -2.11
C ASP A 69 4.32 -10.18 -1.92
N GLY A 70 3.59 -9.12 -2.29
CA GLY A 70 3.96 -7.73 -2.06
C GLY A 70 4.97 -7.16 -3.06
N ILE A 71 5.31 -7.90 -4.11
CA ILE A 71 6.37 -7.55 -5.07
C ILE A 71 5.97 -6.31 -5.88
N ASP A 72 4.76 -6.28 -6.46
CA ASP A 72 4.23 -5.11 -7.19
C ASP A 72 4.26 -3.85 -6.33
N ALA A 73 3.75 -3.95 -5.10
CA ALA A 73 3.71 -2.83 -4.16
C ALA A 73 5.12 -2.34 -3.77
N ALA A 74 6.07 -3.26 -3.60
CA ALA A 74 7.45 -2.91 -3.29
C ALA A 74 8.16 -2.20 -4.46
N HIS A 75 7.91 -2.60 -5.70
CA HIS A 75 8.41 -1.87 -6.88
C HIS A 75 7.87 -0.43 -6.91
N LYS A 76 6.57 -0.24 -6.66
CA LYS A 76 5.96 1.10 -6.59
C LYS A 76 6.55 1.94 -5.47
N LEU A 77 6.78 1.34 -4.29
CA LEU A 77 7.41 2.00 -3.15
C LEU A 77 8.82 2.47 -3.47
N THR A 78 9.65 1.63 -4.08
CA THR A 78 11.03 2.00 -4.43
C THR A 78 11.10 3.13 -5.45
N ILE A 79 10.16 3.19 -6.40
CA ILE A 79 10.04 4.31 -7.34
C ILE A 79 9.67 5.61 -6.61
N LEU A 80 8.66 5.56 -5.73
CA LEU A 80 8.27 6.75 -4.95
C LEU A 80 9.39 7.23 -4.03
N ALA A 81 10.09 6.31 -3.35
CA ALA A 81 11.23 6.64 -2.49
C ALA A 81 12.37 7.28 -3.28
N ALA A 82 12.67 6.76 -4.48
CA ALA A 82 13.69 7.33 -5.36
C ALA A 82 13.37 8.78 -5.75
N ILE A 83 12.10 9.06 -6.06
CA ILE A 83 11.65 10.41 -6.41
C ILE A 83 11.67 11.33 -5.19
N ALA A 84 11.15 10.85 -4.05
CA ALA A 84 11.02 11.67 -2.85
C ALA A 84 12.37 12.04 -2.21
N PHE A 85 13.34 11.12 -2.26
CA PHE A 85 14.62 11.28 -1.56
C PHE A 85 15.81 11.48 -2.51
N GLY A 86 15.56 11.63 -3.83
CA GLY A 86 16.61 11.89 -4.81
C GLY A 86 17.63 10.75 -4.95
N GLN A 87 17.24 9.50 -4.71
CA GLN A 87 18.11 8.33 -4.75
C GLN A 87 17.78 7.40 -5.92
N LYS A 88 18.69 6.47 -6.26
CA LYS A 88 18.41 5.46 -7.28
C LYS A 88 17.41 4.44 -6.73
N PRO A 89 16.41 3.98 -7.53
CA PRO A 89 15.55 2.88 -7.13
C PRO A 89 16.40 1.61 -6.92
N ASP A 90 16.26 0.99 -5.76
CA ASP A 90 16.92 -0.28 -5.43
C ASP A 90 15.88 -1.25 -4.85
N PHE A 91 15.28 -2.02 -5.74
CA PHE A 91 14.31 -3.05 -5.34
C PHE A 91 14.99 -4.21 -4.61
N ALA A 92 16.22 -4.57 -4.99
CA ALA A 92 16.93 -5.71 -4.40
C ALA A 92 17.23 -5.51 -2.90
N ALA A 93 17.41 -4.25 -2.48
CA ALA A 93 17.60 -3.92 -1.07
C ALA A 93 16.29 -3.88 -0.28
N ALA A 94 15.12 -3.78 -0.92
CA ALA A 94 13.84 -3.65 -0.22
C ALA A 94 13.50 -4.91 0.57
N LEU A 95 13.01 -4.73 1.79
CA LEU A 95 12.44 -5.83 2.57
C LEU A 95 10.98 -6.02 2.17
N VAL A 96 10.64 -7.20 1.68
CA VAL A 96 9.31 -7.49 1.15
C VAL A 96 8.71 -8.69 1.87
N GLN A 97 7.52 -8.49 2.43
CA GLN A 97 6.67 -9.55 3.00
C GLN A 97 5.25 -9.33 2.47
N GLY A 98 4.68 -10.38 1.89
CA GLY A 98 3.31 -10.36 1.39
C GLY A 98 2.26 -10.59 2.47
N ILE A 99 1.06 -11.03 2.02
CA ILE A 99 -0.12 -11.19 2.88
C ILE A 99 -0.54 -12.66 3.08
N ARG A 100 0.16 -13.65 2.51
CA ARG A 100 -0.26 -15.05 2.53
C ARG A 100 -0.37 -15.65 3.92
N ASP A 101 0.48 -15.19 4.84
CA ASP A 101 0.55 -15.73 6.21
C ASP A 101 -0.45 -15.07 7.17
N VAL A 102 -1.24 -14.10 6.70
CA VAL A 102 -2.27 -13.45 7.52
C VAL A 102 -3.49 -14.34 7.62
N SER A 103 -3.90 -14.63 8.84
CA SER A 103 -5.04 -15.50 9.16
C SER A 103 -6.24 -14.72 9.69
N ALA A 104 -7.43 -15.32 9.67
CA ALA A 104 -8.65 -14.72 10.25
C ALA A 104 -8.48 -14.44 11.76
N VAL A 105 -7.69 -15.25 12.47
CA VAL A 105 -7.41 -15.06 13.90
C VAL A 105 -6.61 -13.79 14.15
N ASP A 106 -5.69 -13.43 13.27
CA ASP A 106 -4.88 -12.20 13.40
C ASP A 106 -5.77 -10.95 13.41
N PHE A 107 -6.82 -10.91 12.56
CA PHE A 107 -7.78 -9.81 12.56
C PHE A 107 -8.56 -9.72 13.87
N THR A 108 -8.93 -10.86 14.45
CA THR A 108 -9.62 -10.88 15.74
C THR A 108 -8.78 -10.24 16.83
N PHE A 109 -7.49 -10.61 16.93
CA PHE A 109 -6.58 -10.03 17.90
C PHE A 109 -6.25 -8.55 17.60
N ALA A 110 -6.00 -8.21 16.33
CA ALA A 110 -5.76 -6.83 15.94
C ALA A 110 -6.92 -5.92 16.36
N ASN A 111 -8.17 -6.32 16.08
CA ASN A 111 -9.37 -5.55 16.45
C ASN A 111 -9.51 -5.40 17.96
N GLN A 112 -9.26 -6.46 18.75
CA GLN A 112 -9.30 -6.40 20.22
C GLN A 112 -8.28 -5.41 20.78
N LEU A 113 -7.13 -5.28 20.13
CA LEU A 113 -6.05 -4.36 20.51
C LEU A 113 -6.22 -2.94 19.94
N GLY A 114 -7.27 -2.67 19.18
CA GLY A 114 -7.53 -1.35 18.56
C GLY A 114 -6.69 -1.07 17.32
N PHE A 115 -6.29 -2.12 16.59
CA PHE A 115 -5.51 -2.03 15.36
C PHE A 115 -6.24 -2.64 14.18
N ARG A 116 -5.77 -2.31 12.99
CA ARG A 116 -6.16 -2.89 11.70
C ARG A 116 -4.93 -3.40 10.96
N ILE A 117 -5.06 -4.56 10.31
CA ILE A 117 -3.98 -5.13 9.49
C ILE A 117 -4.07 -4.57 8.08
N LYS A 118 -2.95 -4.02 7.57
CA LYS A 118 -2.81 -3.54 6.19
C LYS A 118 -1.43 -3.92 5.64
N LEU A 119 -1.34 -4.12 4.32
CA LEU A 119 -0.05 -4.18 3.63
C LEU A 119 0.43 -2.76 3.38
N VAL A 120 1.50 -2.36 4.05
CA VAL A 120 1.99 -0.97 4.01
C VAL A 120 3.44 -0.92 3.59
N GLY A 121 3.71 -0.08 2.60
CA GLY A 121 5.06 0.34 2.25
C GLY A 121 5.50 1.52 3.10
N VAL A 122 6.70 1.47 3.63
CA VAL A 122 7.32 2.58 4.36
C VAL A 122 8.72 2.83 3.81
N ALA A 123 9.05 4.08 3.55
CA ALA A 123 10.39 4.52 3.17
C ALA A 123 10.75 5.85 3.83
N ALA A 124 12.03 6.00 4.18
CA ALA A 124 12.60 7.23 4.74
C ALA A 124 14.04 7.42 4.24
N PRO A 125 14.59 8.64 4.26
CA PRO A 125 15.96 8.90 3.84
C PRO A 125 16.96 8.02 4.58
N GLY A 126 17.88 7.38 3.85
CA GLY A 126 18.93 6.53 4.43
C GLY A 126 18.46 5.21 5.03
N GLN A 127 17.18 4.87 4.89
CA GLN A 127 16.63 3.60 5.37
C GLN A 127 16.25 2.68 4.21
N VAL A 128 16.34 1.38 4.46
CA VAL A 128 15.87 0.34 3.53
C VAL A 128 14.35 0.42 3.42
N PRO A 129 13.78 0.55 2.20
CA PRO A 129 12.33 0.50 2.01
C PRO A 129 11.76 -0.84 2.47
N ARG A 130 10.58 -0.80 3.09
CA ARG A 130 9.91 -2.00 3.61
C ARG A 130 8.48 -2.05 3.11
N MET A 131 8.09 -3.19 2.56
CA MET A 131 6.73 -3.53 2.21
C MET A 131 6.32 -4.74 3.03
N GLN A 132 5.41 -4.55 4.00
CA GLN A 132 5.04 -5.62 4.92
C GLN A 132 3.65 -5.41 5.50
N THR A 133 3.05 -6.46 6.04
CA THR A 133 1.85 -6.35 6.85
C THR A 133 2.14 -5.59 8.14
N CYS A 134 1.30 -4.62 8.46
CA CYS A 134 1.45 -3.74 9.61
C CYS A 134 0.15 -3.68 10.42
N LEU A 135 0.29 -3.59 11.75
CA LEU A 135 -0.78 -3.20 12.65
C LEU A 135 -0.86 -1.67 12.68
N LEU A 136 -1.93 -1.11 12.13
CA LEU A 136 -2.18 0.32 12.12
C LEU A 136 -3.23 0.65 13.20
N PRO A 137 -2.98 1.64 14.09
CA PRO A 137 -3.99 2.12 15.02
C PRO A 137 -5.27 2.53 14.27
N LEU A 138 -6.45 2.26 14.81
CA LEU A 138 -7.73 2.64 14.19
C LEU A 138 -7.85 4.16 13.95
N SER A 139 -7.09 4.96 14.69
CA SER A 139 -6.99 6.41 14.48
C SER A 139 -6.22 6.81 13.22
N SER A 140 -5.36 5.93 12.70
CA SER A 140 -4.58 6.17 11.47
C SER A 140 -5.49 6.33 10.26
N GLN A 141 -5.18 7.30 9.40
CA GLN A 141 -5.94 7.49 8.15
C GLN A 141 -5.73 6.33 7.17
N LEU A 142 -4.52 5.76 7.12
CA LEU A 142 -4.25 4.57 6.28
C LEU A 142 -5.06 3.35 6.74
N ALA A 143 -5.35 3.20 8.04
CA ALA A 143 -6.20 2.13 8.54
C ALA A 143 -7.62 2.17 7.99
N LYS A 144 -8.10 3.34 7.55
CA LYS A 144 -9.46 3.56 7.03
C LYS A 144 -9.57 3.33 5.52
N VAL A 145 -8.47 3.08 4.82
CA VAL A 145 -8.45 2.82 3.38
C VAL A 145 -8.83 1.37 3.12
N ASN A 146 -10.01 1.13 2.56
CA ASN A 146 -10.60 -0.19 2.38
C ASN A 146 -10.82 -0.56 0.91
N GLY A 147 -11.13 -1.83 0.66
CA GLY A 147 -11.43 -2.36 -0.66
C GLY A 147 -10.24 -2.26 -1.62
N VAL A 148 -10.49 -1.92 -2.87
CA VAL A 148 -9.47 -1.84 -3.94
C VAL A 148 -8.69 -0.53 -3.96
N LEU A 149 -8.90 0.36 -2.97
CA LEU A 149 -8.26 1.67 -2.94
C LEU A 149 -6.78 1.57 -2.59
N ASN A 150 -6.00 2.43 -3.23
CA ASN A 150 -4.64 2.74 -2.84
C ASN A 150 -4.59 4.06 -2.06
N ALA A 151 -3.51 4.26 -1.29
CA ALA A 151 -3.24 5.51 -0.59
C ALA A 151 -1.75 5.75 -0.49
N VAL A 152 -1.33 7.01 -0.55
CA VAL A 152 0.04 7.42 -0.28
C VAL A 152 0.01 8.59 0.70
N GLU A 153 0.73 8.45 1.79
CA GLU A 153 0.93 9.48 2.80
C GLU A 153 2.37 9.99 2.72
N PHE A 154 2.50 11.26 2.46
CA PHE A 154 3.75 11.98 2.33
C PHE A 154 3.99 12.79 3.60
N TYR A 155 5.16 12.64 4.20
CA TYR A 155 5.58 13.42 5.35
C TYR A 155 6.74 14.32 4.95
N GLY A 156 6.61 15.62 5.18
CA GLY A 156 7.63 16.60 4.82
C GLY A 156 7.57 17.86 5.69
N GLU A 157 8.64 18.62 5.65
CA GLU A 157 8.75 19.88 6.35
C GLU A 157 8.85 21.04 5.35
N PRO A 158 8.07 22.13 5.54
CA PRO A 158 7.18 22.43 6.68
C PRO A 158 5.73 21.94 6.54
N VAL A 159 5.36 21.20 5.48
CA VAL A 159 3.95 20.87 5.16
C VAL A 159 3.29 19.92 6.18
N GLY A 160 4.07 19.14 6.92
CA GLY A 160 3.56 18.07 7.77
C GLY A 160 3.19 16.82 6.98
N SER A 161 1.96 16.31 7.12
CA SER A 161 1.48 15.11 6.42
C SER A 161 0.44 15.46 5.37
N VAL A 162 0.58 14.86 4.18
CA VAL A 162 -0.38 14.96 3.07
C VAL A 162 -0.77 13.55 2.65
N LEU A 163 -2.05 13.23 2.68
CA LEU A 163 -2.60 11.92 2.28
C LEU A 163 -3.38 12.06 0.97
N ALA A 164 -3.04 11.21 0.00
CA ALA A 164 -3.78 11.05 -1.24
C ALA A 164 -4.37 9.63 -1.31
N ILE A 165 -5.65 9.52 -1.64
CA ILE A 165 -6.39 8.25 -1.75
C ILE A 165 -7.09 8.21 -3.10
N GLY A 166 -7.08 7.05 -3.74
CA GLY A 166 -7.77 6.86 -5.02
C GLY A 166 -7.68 5.42 -5.53
N PRO A 167 -8.31 5.12 -6.69
CA PRO A 167 -8.22 3.79 -7.28
C PRO A 167 -6.80 3.50 -7.74
N GLY A 168 -6.27 2.32 -7.36
CA GLY A 168 -4.89 1.90 -7.68
C GLY A 168 -4.74 1.31 -9.07
N ALA A 169 -5.83 0.86 -9.70
CA ALA A 169 -5.88 0.23 -11.00
C ALA A 169 -7.22 0.48 -11.69
N GLY A 170 -7.32 0.11 -12.96
CA GLY A 170 -8.50 0.27 -13.80
C GLY A 170 -8.24 1.19 -15.01
N GLY A 171 -8.90 0.93 -16.12
CA GLY A 171 -8.68 1.64 -17.39
C GLY A 171 -8.84 3.15 -17.30
N GLY A 172 -9.80 3.64 -16.52
CA GLY A 172 -10.01 5.07 -16.28
C GLY A 172 -8.95 5.70 -15.35
N ALA A 173 -8.45 4.94 -14.39
CA ALA A 173 -7.47 5.41 -13.41
C ALA A 173 -6.02 5.47 -13.95
N THR A 174 -5.71 4.67 -14.98
CA THR A 174 -4.37 4.56 -15.56
C THR A 174 -4.19 5.37 -16.85
N SER A 175 -5.25 5.97 -17.35
CA SER A 175 -5.26 6.77 -18.59
C SER A 175 -5.31 8.29 -18.37
N SER A 176 -5.28 8.72 -17.13
CA SER A 176 -5.31 10.15 -16.73
C SER A 176 -3.91 10.74 -16.56
#